data_e36abc6b04cf7c1b28e54975f7811538
#
_entry.id   e36abc6b04cf7c1b28e54975f7811538
#
_cell.length_a   1.000
_cell.length_b   1.000
_cell.length_c   1.000
_cell.angle_alpha   90.00
_cell.angle_beta   90.00
_cell.angle_gamma   90.00
#
_symmetry.space_group_name_H-M   'P 1'
#
loop_
_entity.id
_entity.type
_entity.pdbx_description
1 polymer ?
#
loop_
_entity_poly.entity_id
_entity_poly.type
_entity_poly.pdbx_seq_one_letter_code
_entity_poly.pdbx_strand_id
1 'polypeptide(L)'
;MSPLKEPIISTDSSELTRSRTTSLKASNDSFAANLVVTEGESVYDFCWYPYMSATDPVSCVFASTTRDHPIHVWDATTGQLRCTYRAYDAVDEITAAFSIAFNPAGNKIFAGYNKSIRVFDVHRPGRDFEMHSTLQGNKEGQTGIISAIAFSPAHTGMLATGSYSQTTAIYREDNMELLYVLHGQQGGVTHVLFSKDGNYLYTGGRKDPFIMCWDVRKTVDVVYKLYRSSEDTNQRIYFDVEPLGRHLGTGGQDGLVHIYDLQTGQWISGFQAASDTVNGFSFHPFLPMAASSSGHRRFEVPEDDDAEYHLRGDENCVSIWGFAYDSATNSTDGGDGGADLDGASGEKWQQNS
;
A
#
# COMPACT_ATOMS: atom_id res chain seq x y z
N MET A 1 -3.66 -14.40 22.78
CA MET A 1 -3.60 -14.55 21.33
C MET A 1 -2.34 -13.84 20.87
N SER A 2 -1.34 -14.55 20.42
CA SER A 2 -0.10 -13.93 19.93
C SER A 2 -0.39 -13.28 18.59
N PRO A 3 0.04 -12.03 18.35
CA PRO A 3 -0.14 -11.40 17.05
C PRO A 3 0.62 -12.19 15.98
N LEU A 4 0.00 -12.42 14.84
CA LEU A 4 0.67 -12.91 13.64
C LEU A 4 1.76 -11.90 13.28
N LYS A 5 3.02 -12.36 13.25
CA LYS A 5 4.15 -11.53 12.87
C LYS A 5 4.24 -11.54 11.35
N GLU A 6 4.29 -10.36 10.77
CA GLU A 6 4.34 -10.19 9.31
C GLU A 6 5.66 -10.73 8.71
N PRO A 7 5.61 -11.46 7.58
CA PRO A 7 6.81 -11.86 6.85
C PRO A 7 7.44 -10.67 6.11
N ILE A 8 8.75 -10.61 6.09
CA ILE A 8 9.51 -9.68 5.26
C ILE A 8 9.87 -10.35 3.94
N ILE A 9 9.52 -9.72 2.83
CA ILE A 9 9.89 -10.18 1.50
C ILE A 9 11.21 -9.51 1.11
N SER A 10 12.26 -10.28 0.87
CA SER A 10 13.57 -9.80 0.44
C SER A 10 13.83 -10.11 -1.04
N THR A 11 14.45 -9.17 -1.76
CA THR A 11 14.70 -9.25 -3.20
C THR A 11 16.16 -9.44 -3.57
N ASP A 12 17.05 -9.70 -2.61
CA ASP A 12 18.48 -9.73 -2.92
C ASP A 12 19.12 -11.08 -2.61
N SER A 13 19.60 -11.73 -3.65
CA SER A 13 20.27 -13.03 -3.60
C SER A 13 21.77 -12.95 -3.33
N SER A 14 22.37 -11.74 -3.26
CA SER A 14 23.82 -11.58 -3.16
C SER A 14 24.38 -11.11 -1.83
N GLU A 15 23.54 -10.73 -0.84
CA GLU A 15 24.01 -10.33 0.49
C GLU A 15 23.22 -10.99 1.64
N LEU A 16 23.51 -12.24 1.86
CA LEU A 16 22.91 -13.07 2.92
C LEU A 16 23.48 -12.82 4.33
N THR A 17 24.20 -11.76 4.61
CA THR A 17 24.93 -11.61 5.88
C THR A 17 24.70 -10.31 6.65
N ARG A 18 23.61 -9.56 6.43
CA ARG A 18 23.28 -8.49 7.37
C ARG A 18 21.81 -8.58 7.78
N SER A 19 21.60 -9.10 8.98
CA SER A 19 20.33 -9.01 9.71
C SER A 19 19.89 -7.55 9.76
N ARG A 20 18.83 -7.19 9.02
CA ARG A 20 18.21 -5.88 9.09
C ARG A 20 17.30 -5.82 10.31
N THR A 21 17.64 -4.95 11.20
CA THR A 21 16.97 -4.78 12.48
C THR A 21 15.74 -3.91 12.31
N THR A 22 14.59 -4.41 12.71
CA THR A 22 13.36 -3.61 12.87
C THR A 22 13.42 -2.93 14.23
N SER A 23 13.43 -1.61 14.30
CA SER A 23 13.41 -0.92 15.60
C SER A 23 12.03 -0.43 15.95
N LEU A 24 11.53 -0.83 17.11
CA LEU A 24 10.45 -0.14 17.79
C LEU A 24 11.07 1.09 18.50
N LYS A 25 10.71 2.29 18.07
CA LYS A 25 11.06 3.48 18.83
C LYS A 25 10.12 3.62 20.04
N ALA A 26 10.28 2.79 21.01
CA ALA A 26 9.80 2.95 22.40
C ALA A 26 10.50 1.96 23.34
N SER A 27 11.31 1.05 22.83
CA SER A 27 12.23 0.20 23.57
C SER A 27 13.43 -0.08 22.68
N ASN A 28 14.61 -0.18 23.27
CA ASN A 28 15.85 -0.56 22.54
C ASN A 28 15.83 -2.02 22.05
N ASP A 29 14.64 -2.60 21.82
CA ASP A 29 14.49 -3.96 21.37
C ASP A 29 14.59 -4.03 19.86
N SER A 30 15.63 -4.69 19.37
CA SER A 30 15.79 -5.01 17.97
C SER A 30 14.90 -6.19 17.61
N PHE A 31 14.00 -6.03 16.62
CA PHE A 31 13.17 -7.12 16.12
C PHE A 31 13.88 -7.82 14.96
N ALA A 32 14.14 -9.10 15.12
CA ALA A 32 14.55 -9.94 14.00
C ALA A 32 13.31 -10.47 13.28
N ALA A 33 13.36 -10.52 11.94
CA ALA A 33 12.32 -11.19 11.16
C ALA A 33 12.26 -12.68 11.54
N ASN A 34 11.06 -13.17 11.85
CA ASN A 34 10.89 -14.60 12.13
C ASN A 34 10.88 -15.44 10.86
N LEU A 35 10.49 -14.84 9.75
CA LEU A 35 10.39 -15.48 8.45
C LEU A 35 10.85 -14.50 7.38
N VAL A 36 11.73 -15.00 6.52
CA VAL A 36 12.19 -14.29 5.31
C VAL A 36 11.88 -15.18 4.12
N VAL A 37 11.12 -14.63 3.17
CA VAL A 37 10.84 -15.29 1.90
C VAL A 37 11.67 -14.61 0.82
N THR A 38 12.47 -15.40 0.11
CA THR A 38 13.38 -14.89 -0.93
C THR A 38 12.75 -15.07 -2.30
N GLU A 39 12.64 -13.99 -3.04
CA GLU A 39 12.26 -13.97 -4.46
C GLU A 39 13.50 -13.79 -5.33
N GLY A 40 13.45 -14.31 -6.57
CA GLY A 40 14.59 -14.27 -7.49
C GLY A 40 14.91 -12.89 -8.04
N GLU A 41 13.93 -11.97 -8.06
CA GLU A 41 14.03 -10.64 -8.65
C GLU A 41 13.25 -9.61 -7.84
N SER A 42 13.32 -8.33 -8.25
CA SER A 42 12.63 -7.22 -7.58
C SER A 42 11.13 -7.46 -7.48
N VAL A 43 10.60 -7.41 -6.27
CA VAL A 43 9.15 -7.51 -6.00
C VAL A 43 8.45 -6.26 -6.52
N TYR A 44 7.43 -6.46 -7.33
CA TYR A 44 6.59 -5.39 -7.86
C TYR A 44 5.41 -5.10 -6.96
N ASP A 45 4.77 -6.16 -6.42
CA ASP A 45 3.60 -6.03 -5.56
C ASP A 45 3.39 -7.30 -4.75
N PHE A 46 2.65 -7.20 -3.66
CA PHE A 46 2.20 -8.33 -2.86
C PHE A 46 0.83 -8.05 -2.25
N CYS A 47 0.07 -9.09 -1.98
CA CYS A 47 -1.22 -8.98 -1.31
C CYS A 47 -1.49 -10.17 -0.40
N TRP A 48 -2.11 -9.87 0.74
CA TRP A 48 -2.56 -10.88 1.70
C TRP A 48 -3.87 -11.52 1.25
N TYR A 49 -4.02 -12.80 1.59
CA TYR A 49 -5.31 -13.47 1.41
C TYR A 49 -6.37 -12.85 2.35
N PRO A 50 -7.55 -12.44 1.85
CA PRO A 50 -8.50 -11.66 2.64
C PRO A 50 -9.12 -12.40 3.84
N TYR A 51 -9.13 -13.74 3.82
CA TYR A 51 -9.70 -14.58 4.88
C TYR A 51 -8.64 -15.29 5.71
N MET A 52 -7.48 -14.69 5.87
CA MET A 52 -6.45 -15.25 6.75
C MET A 52 -6.97 -15.40 8.18
N SER A 53 -6.76 -16.58 8.76
CA SER A 53 -7.13 -16.86 10.14
C SER A 53 -6.03 -17.64 10.87
N ALA A 54 -5.67 -17.19 12.06
CA ALA A 54 -4.73 -17.92 12.92
C ALA A 54 -5.26 -19.33 13.33
N THR A 55 -6.57 -19.54 13.24
CA THR A 55 -7.20 -20.85 13.53
C THR A 55 -7.22 -21.77 12.33
N ASP A 56 -6.97 -21.25 11.13
CA ASP A 56 -6.85 -22.01 9.88
C ASP A 56 -5.52 -21.70 9.18
N PRO A 57 -4.46 -22.46 9.47
CA PRO A 57 -3.14 -22.26 8.87
C PRO A 57 -3.13 -22.38 7.33
N VAL A 58 -4.12 -23.08 6.76
CA VAL A 58 -4.23 -23.21 5.29
C VAL A 58 -4.57 -21.86 4.64
N SER A 59 -5.31 -21.01 5.33
CA SER A 59 -5.68 -19.68 4.88
C SER A 59 -4.54 -18.65 5.04
N CYS A 60 -3.49 -18.97 5.81
CA CYS A 60 -2.38 -18.05 6.05
C CYS A 60 -1.44 -18.02 4.84
N VAL A 61 -1.86 -17.30 3.81
CA VAL A 61 -1.10 -17.18 2.56
C VAL A 61 -1.07 -15.72 2.07
N PHE A 62 -0.04 -15.41 1.31
CA PHE A 62 0.05 -14.16 0.55
C PHE A 62 0.54 -14.45 -0.86
N ALA A 63 0.19 -13.58 -1.79
CA ALA A 63 0.70 -13.62 -3.16
C ALA A 63 1.73 -12.52 -3.37
N SER A 64 2.75 -12.82 -4.19
CA SER A 64 3.75 -11.86 -4.65
C SER A 64 3.90 -11.92 -6.16
N THR A 65 4.32 -10.80 -6.74
CA THR A 65 4.73 -10.73 -8.14
C THR A 65 6.09 -10.05 -8.23
N THR A 66 6.96 -10.62 -9.04
CA THR A 66 8.33 -10.16 -9.23
C THR A 66 8.64 -9.99 -10.70
N ARG A 67 9.71 -9.29 -10.98
CA ARG A 67 10.17 -9.07 -12.34
C ARG A 67 10.43 -10.41 -13.04
N ASP A 68 9.89 -10.56 -14.26
CA ASP A 68 10.10 -11.70 -15.16
C ASP A 68 9.74 -13.08 -14.59
N HIS A 69 8.95 -13.12 -13.52
CA HIS A 69 8.50 -14.35 -12.86
C HIS A 69 6.97 -14.43 -12.80
N PRO A 70 6.42 -15.64 -12.60
CA PRO A 70 4.98 -15.82 -12.37
C PRO A 70 4.55 -15.24 -11.01
N ILE A 71 3.25 -15.19 -10.77
CA ILE A 71 2.70 -14.89 -9.45
C ILE A 71 2.93 -16.10 -8.55
N HIS A 72 3.56 -15.89 -7.41
CA HIS A 72 3.79 -16.90 -6.39
C HIS A 72 2.81 -16.73 -5.24
N VAL A 73 2.30 -17.83 -4.70
CA VAL A 73 1.54 -17.86 -3.46
C VAL A 73 2.33 -18.60 -2.42
N TRP A 74 2.60 -17.93 -1.31
CA TRP A 74 3.46 -18.37 -0.23
C TRP A 74 2.67 -18.67 1.03
N ASP A 75 3.12 -19.67 1.75
CA ASP A 75 2.67 -19.91 3.11
C ASP A 75 3.29 -18.87 4.05
N ALA A 76 2.45 -18.08 4.70
CA ALA A 76 2.90 -17.02 5.59
C ALA A 76 3.46 -17.51 6.94
N THR A 77 3.30 -18.80 7.26
CA THR A 77 3.80 -19.39 8.49
C THR A 77 5.12 -20.11 8.31
N THR A 78 5.32 -20.72 7.14
CA THR A 78 6.49 -21.57 6.84
C THR A 78 7.43 -20.97 5.80
N GLY A 79 6.96 -19.98 4.99
CA GLY A 79 7.70 -19.43 3.87
C GLY A 79 7.80 -20.36 2.65
N GLN A 80 7.06 -21.46 2.65
CA GLN A 80 7.09 -22.38 1.53
C GLN A 80 6.19 -21.91 0.38
N LEU A 81 6.65 -22.13 -0.84
CA LEU A 81 5.85 -21.88 -2.04
C LEU A 81 4.68 -22.87 -2.10
N ARG A 82 3.45 -22.36 -2.10
CA ARG A 82 2.23 -23.17 -2.19
C ARG A 82 1.84 -23.46 -3.63
N CYS A 83 1.79 -22.44 -4.48
CA CYS A 83 1.44 -22.60 -5.89
C CYS A 83 1.91 -21.39 -6.71
N THR A 84 1.79 -21.49 -8.04
CA THR A 84 2.12 -20.43 -8.99
C THR A 84 1.04 -20.24 -10.04
N TYR A 85 0.83 -18.97 -10.45
CA TYR A 85 -0.06 -18.59 -11.55
C TYR A 85 0.78 -17.96 -12.66
N ARG A 86 0.74 -18.55 -13.86
CA ARG A 86 1.63 -18.23 -14.98
C ARG A 86 0.85 -17.54 -16.08
N ALA A 87 1.19 -16.30 -16.35
CA ALA A 87 0.69 -15.59 -17.51
C ALA A 87 1.70 -15.68 -18.65
N TYR A 88 1.22 -15.94 -19.86
CA TYR A 88 2.03 -16.01 -21.05
C TYR A 88 1.62 -14.93 -22.05
N ASP A 89 2.59 -14.42 -22.79
CA ASP A 89 2.36 -13.53 -23.91
C ASP A 89 2.07 -14.29 -25.21
N ALA A 90 2.03 -13.55 -26.34
CA ALA A 90 1.74 -14.13 -27.65
C ALA A 90 2.87 -15.02 -28.21
N VAL A 91 4.07 -14.94 -27.64
CA VAL A 91 5.23 -15.75 -28.02
C VAL A 91 5.52 -16.87 -27.02
N ASP A 92 4.58 -17.13 -26.11
CA ASP A 92 4.64 -18.15 -25.06
C ASP A 92 5.77 -17.91 -24.03
N GLU A 93 6.10 -16.63 -23.78
CA GLU A 93 7.02 -16.24 -22.73
C GLU A 93 6.25 -15.82 -21.46
N ILE A 94 6.83 -16.09 -20.30
CA ILE A 94 6.22 -15.70 -19.01
C ILE A 94 6.25 -14.19 -18.89
N THR A 95 5.09 -13.61 -18.59
CA THR A 95 4.89 -12.19 -18.36
C THR A 95 4.65 -11.92 -16.88
N ALA A 96 5.41 -10.98 -16.31
CA ALA A 96 5.22 -10.56 -14.93
C ALA A 96 4.02 -9.61 -14.77
N ALA A 97 3.26 -9.79 -13.69
CA ALA A 97 2.26 -8.82 -13.29
C ALA A 97 2.93 -7.62 -12.56
N PHE A 98 2.40 -6.42 -12.74
CA PHE A 98 2.90 -5.20 -12.07
C PHE A 98 2.12 -4.86 -10.80
N SER A 99 0.93 -5.40 -10.67
CA SER A 99 0.07 -5.26 -9.49
C SER A 99 -0.80 -6.50 -9.34
N ILE A 100 -1.13 -6.86 -8.11
CA ILE A 100 -1.98 -8.01 -7.80
C ILE A 100 -2.93 -7.68 -6.65
N ALA A 101 -4.12 -8.26 -6.69
CA ALA A 101 -5.06 -8.22 -5.58
C ALA A 101 -5.95 -9.46 -5.57
N PHE A 102 -6.23 -10.00 -4.39
CA PHE A 102 -7.33 -10.93 -4.22
C PHE A 102 -8.65 -10.18 -4.30
N ASN A 103 -9.65 -10.79 -4.90
CA ASN A 103 -10.99 -10.25 -4.82
C ASN A 103 -11.57 -10.43 -3.40
N PRO A 104 -12.63 -9.67 -3.03
CA PRO A 104 -13.24 -9.76 -1.71
C PRO A 104 -13.76 -11.16 -1.34
N ALA A 105 -14.13 -11.97 -2.33
CA ALA A 105 -14.55 -13.36 -2.11
C ALA A 105 -13.38 -14.34 -1.87
N GLY A 106 -12.12 -13.92 -2.11
CA GLY A 106 -10.92 -14.73 -1.93
C GLY A 106 -10.77 -15.88 -2.92
N ASN A 107 -11.58 -15.93 -3.98
CA ASN A 107 -11.56 -17.01 -4.96
C ASN A 107 -10.87 -16.65 -6.28
N LYS A 108 -10.51 -15.39 -6.48
CA LYS A 108 -9.82 -14.91 -7.68
C LYS A 108 -8.65 -14.00 -7.33
N ILE A 109 -7.59 -14.04 -8.17
CA ILE A 109 -6.49 -13.08 -8.18
C ILE A 109 -6.61 -12.24 -9.44
N PHE A 110 -6.73 -10.93 -9.26
CA PHE A 110 -6.68 -9.96 -10.34
C PHE A 110 -5.26 -9.44 -10.46
N ALA A 111 -4.71 -9.48 -11.65
CA ALA A 111 -3.33 -9.13 -11.92
C ALA A 111 -3.25 -8.11 -13.06
N GLY A 112 -2.54 -7.02 -12.81
CA GLY A 112 -2.37 -5.90 -13.74
C GLY A 112 -1.16 -6.08 -14.63
N TYR A 113 -1.37 -5.97 -15.93
CA TYR A 113 -0.36 -6.05 -16.99
C TYR A 113 -0.36 -4.78 -17.83
N ASN A 114 0.42 -4.76 -18.88
CA ASN A 114 0.36 -3.68 -19.87
C ASN A 114 -0.93 -3.78 -20.67
N LYS A 115 -1.79 -2.78 -20.57
CA LYS A 115 -3.10 -2.65 -21.24
C LYS A 115 -4.06 -3.81 -21.03
N SER A 116 -3.88 -4.59 -19.96
CA SER A 116 -4.75 -5.72 -19.64
C SER A 116 -4.77 -6.06 -18.17
N ILE A 117 -5.85 -6.68 -17.75
CA ILE A 117 -6.01 -7.32 -16.45
C ILE A 117 -6.24 -8.80 -16.72
N ARG A 118 -5.51 -9.66 -16.03
CA ARG A 118 -5.71 -11.11 -16.08
C ARG A 118 -6.26 -11.58 -14.75
N VAL A 119 -7.25 -12.46 -14.82
CA VAL A 119 -7.98 -12.95 -13.64
C VAL A 119 -7.75 -14.45 -13.54
N PHE A 120 -7.18 -14.88 -12.43
CA PHE A 120 -6.87 -16.27 -12.13
C PHE A 120 -7.85 -16.81 -11.08
N ASP A 121 -8.27 -18.05 -11.23
CA ASP A 121 -9.02 -18.79 -10.21
C ASP A 121 -8.02 -19.33 -9.16
N VAL A 122 -8.23 -18.96 -7.89
CA VAL A 122 -7.36 -19.38 -6.77
C VAL A 122 -7.29 -20.91 -6.64
N HIS A 123 -8.37 -21.61 -7.00
CA HIS A 123 -8.44 -23.08 -6.92
C HIS A 123 -7.83 -23.79 -8.14
N ARG A 124 -7.42 -23.02 -9.17
CA ARG A 124 -6.82 -23.56 -10.39
C ARG A 124 -5.47 -22.91 -10.70
N PRO A 125 -4.43 -23.20 -9.88
CA PRO A 125 -3.10 -22.68 -10.16
C PRO A 125 -2.59 -23.23 -11.50
N GLY A 126 -1.75 -22.44 -12.17
CA GLY A 126 -1.17 -22.84 -13.46
C GLY A 126 -1.31 -21.77 -14.52
N ARG A 127 -1.75 -22.16 -15.73
CA ARG A 127 -1.76 -21.30 -16.93
C ARG A 127 -3.13 -20.70 -17.27
N ASP A 128 -4.18 -21.14 -16.60
CA ASP A 128 -5.55 -20.76 -16.94
C ASP A 128 -5.87 -19.38 -16.35
N PHE A 129 -6.28 -18.45 -17.20
CA PHE A 129 -6.71 -17.11 -16.79
C PHE A 129 -7.73 -16.53 -17.80
N GLU A 130 -8.56 -15.63 -17.31
CA GLU A 130 -9.39 -14.76 -18.12
C GLU A 130 -8.62 -13.47 -18.43
N MET A 131 -8.59 -13.00 -19.67
CA MET A 131 -7.90 -11.78 -20.07
C MET A 131 -8.90 -10.69 -20.45
N HIS A 132 -8.80 -9.55 -19.80
CA HIS A 132 -9.60 -8.37 -20.07
C HIS A 132 -8.71 -7.23 -20.55
N SER A 133 -8.95 -6.74 -21.78
CA SER A 133 -8.28 -5.54 -22.29
C SER A 133 -8.78 -4.31 -21.53
N THR A 134 -7.87 -3.43 -21.10
CA THR A 134 -8.23 -2.14 -20.52
C THR A 134 -8.51 -1.06 -21.55
N LEU A 135 -8.33 -1.37 -22.83
CA LEU A 135 -8.70 -0.51 -23.97
C LEU A 135 -9.93 -1.10 -24.65
N GLN A 136 -10.98 -0.30 -24.78
CA GLN A 136 -12.18 -0.62 -25.54
C GLN A 136 -12.17 0.14 -26.87
N GLY A 137 -12.42 -0.54 -27.97
CA GLY A 137 -12.66 -0.03 -29.33
C GLY A 137 -11.91 1.23 -29.72
N ASN A 138 -12.53 2.38 -29.60
CA ASN A 138 -12.03 3.69 -30.07
C ASN A 138 -11.07 4.42 -29.08
N LYS A 139 -10.26 3.71 -28.31
CA LYS A 139 -9.28 4.25 -27.34
C LYS A 139 -9.89 4.71 -26.01
N GLU A 140 -11.09 4.28 -25.67
CA GLU A 140 -11.63 4.47 -24.33
C GLU A 140 -10.96 3.49 -23.36
N GLY A 141 -10.55 3.99 -22.17
CA GLY A 141 -9.94 3.19 -21.13
C GLY A 141 -8.49 3.56 -20.83
N GLN A 142 -7.73 2.58 -20.31
CA GLN A 142 -6.36 2.79 -19.85
C GLN A 142 -5.33 2.23 -20.84
N THR A 143 -4.34 3.05 -21.20
CA THR A 143 -3.36 2.73 -22.24
C THR A 143 -2.03 2.19 -21.72
N GLY A 144 -1.77 2.28 -20.42
CA GLY A 144 -0.47 1.96 -19.84
C GLY A 144 -0.45 0.66 -19.04
N ILE A 145 0.62 0.49 -18.29
CA ILE A 145 0.77 -0.57 -17.30
C ILE A 145 -0.22 -0.35 -16.17
N ILE A 146 -0.98 -1.37 -15.83
CA ILE A 146 -1.86 -1.38 -14.66
C ILE A 146 -1.00 -1.64 -13.41
N SER A 147 -0.77 -0.58 -12.67
CA SER A 147 0.22 -0.49 -11.60
C SER A 147 -0.36 -0.64 -10.18
N ALA A 148 -1.67 -0.56 -10.05
CA ALA A 148 -2.37 -0.73 -8.78
C ALA A 148 -3.78 -1.26 -9.02
N ILE A 149 -4.27 -2.10 -8.12
CA ILE A 149 -5.63 -2.65 -8.13
C ILE A 149 -6.17 -2.60 -6.70
N ALA A 150 -7.39 -2.12 -6.52
CA ALA A 150 -8.09 -2.14 -5.24
C ALA A 150 -9.56 -2.49 -5.44
N PHE A 151 -10.11 -3.26 -4.51
CA PHE A 151 -11.54 -3.60 -4.48
C PHE A 151 -12.29 -2.70 -3.50
N SER A 152 -13.54 -2.38 -3.83
CA SER A 152 -14.42 -1.69 -2.91
C SER A 152 -14.77 -2.59 -1.73
N PRO A 153 -14.52 -2.16 -0.47
CA PRO A 153 -14.84 -2.97 0.71
C PRO A 153 -16.34 -3.04 1.01
N ALA A 154 -17.16 -2.17 0.42
CA ALA A 154 -18.61 -2.12 0.62
C ALA A 154 -19.36 -3.16 -0.20
N HIS A 155 -18.70 -4.18 -0.75
CA HIS A 155 -19.28 -5.24 -1.58
C HIS A 155 -20.15 -4.72 -2.75
N THR A 156 -19.78 -3.58 -3.29
CA THR A 156 -20.51 -2.97 -4.44
C THR A 156 -20.18 -3.65 -5.77
N GLY A 157 -19.30 -4.67 -5.76
CA GLY A 157 -18.80 -5.33 -6.97
C GLY A 157 -17.99 -4.40 -7.86
N MET A 158 -17.33 -3.38 -7.27
CA MET A 158 -16.47 -2.45 -7.97
C MET A 158 -15.00 -2.70 -7.63
N LEU A 159 -14.15 -2.53 -8.63
CA LEU A 159 -12.71 -2.45 -8.46
C LEU A 159 -12.17 -1.20 -9.16
N ALA A 160 -11.12 -0.65 -8.60
CA ALA A 160 -10.39 0.47 -9.18
C ALA A 160 -8.99 0.02 -9.60
N THR A 161 -8.52 0.55 -10.71
CA THR A 161 -7.17 0.29 -11.23
C THR A 161 -6.44 1.59 -11.50
N GLY A 162 -5.21 1.67 -11.02
CA GLY A 162 -4.29 2.76 -11.36
C GLY A 162 -3.39 2.37 -12.53
N SER A 163 -3.08 3.33 -13.40
CA SER A 163 -2.16 3.11 -14.51
C SER A 163 -1.00 4.11 -14.53
N TYR A 164 0.15 3.65 -14.99
CA TYR A 164 1.29 4.55 -15.25
C TYR A 164 1.01 5.58 -16.35
N SER A 165 -0.08 5.44 -17.10
CA SER A 165 -0.59 6.47 -18.02
C SER A 165 -1.40 7.59 -17.35
N GLN A 166 -1.23 7.81 -16.04
CA GLN A 166 -1.83 8.90 -15.26
C GLN A 166 -3.36 8.82 -15.13
N THR A 167 -3.92 7.65 -15.35
CA THR A 167 -5.36 7.42 -15.28
C THR A 167 -5.71 6.42 -14.19
N THR A 168 -6.86 6.62 -13.58
CA THR A 168 -7.51 5.61 -12.72
C THR A 168 -8.82 5.21 -13.39
N ALA A 169 -9.11 3.92 -13.43
CA ALA A 169 -10.38 3.45 -13.96
C ALA A 169 -11.13 2.63 -12.91
N ILE A 170 -12.45 2.70 -12.97
CA ILE A 170 -13.36 1.92 -12.12
C ILE A 170 -14.09 0.94 -13.02
N TYR A 171 -14.02 -0.33 -12.65
CA TYR A 171 -14.65 -1.44 -13.34
C TYR A 171 -15.66 -2.15 -12.44
N ARG A 172 -16.61 -2.82 -13.06
CA ARG A 172 -17.44 -3.82 -12.40
C ARG A 172 -16.66 -5.13 -12.29
N GLU A 173 -16.67 -5.76 -11.12
CA GLU A 173 -15.85 -6.95 -10.85
C GLU A 173 -16.32 -8.17 -11.67
N ASP A 174 -17.63 -8.34 -11.83
CA ASP A 174 -18.24 -9.56 -12.40
C ASP A 174 -17.95 -9.77 -13.89
N ASN A 175 -17.92 -8.67 -14.66
CA ASN A 175 -17.79 -8.72 -16.11
C ASN A 175 -16.68 -7.80 -16.67
N MET A 176 -15.93 -7.13 -15.79
CA MET A 176 -14.89 -6.15 -16.14
C MET A 176 -15.39 -5.02 -17.04
N GLU A 177 -16.67 -4.66 -16.92
CA GLU A 177 -17.24 -3.50 -17.59
C GLU A 177 -16.61 -2.22 -17.05
N LEU A 178 -16.08 -1.39 -17.95
CA LEU A 178 -15.54 -0.07 -17.61
C LEU A 178 -16.69 0.88 -17.24
N LEU A 179 -16.68 1.37 -15.99
CA LEU A 179 -17.69 2.32 -15.52
C LEU A 179 -17.21 3.76 -15.68
N TYR A 180 -15.99 4.06 -15.25
CA TYR A 180 -15.43 5.41 -15.27
C TYR A 180 -13.93 5.39 -15.55
N VAL A 181 -13.43 6.47 -16.18
CA VAL A 181 -12.00 6.81 -16.25
C VAL A 181 -11.79 8.17 -15.61
N LEU A 182 -10.96 8.21 -14.57
CA LEU A 182 -10.64 9.40 -13.81
C LEU A 182 -9.31 9.98 -14.30
N HIS A 183 -9.31 11.28 -14.58
CA HIS A 183 -8.16 12.03 -15.04
C HIS A 183 -7.82 13.16 -14.07
N GLY A 184 -6.54 13.47 -13.90
CA GLY A 184 -6.12 14.60 -13.06
C GLY A 184 -4.80 14.39 -12.36
N GLN A 185 -4.36 13.14 -12.23
CA GLN A 185 -3.04 12.80 -11.70
C GLN A 185 -1.96 13.31 -12.68
N GLN A 186 -0.92 13.96 -12.16
CA GLN A 186 0.18 14.49 -12.98
C GLN A 186 1.23 13.44 -13.27
N GLY A 187 1.39 12.47 -12.37
CA GLY A 187 2.30 11.34 -12.52
C GLY A 187 1.58 10.00 -12.70
N GLY A 188 2.33 8.98 -13.08
CA GLY A 188 1.77 7.63 -13.17
C GLY A 188 1.22 7.16 -11.82
N VAL A 189 -0.04 6.72 -11.81
CA VAL A 189 -0.70 6.23 -10.60
C VAL A 189 0.04 5.01 -10.07
N THR A 190 0.34 4.98 -8.79
CA THR A 190 1.08 3.90 -8.14
C THR A 190 0.32 3.23 -7.02
N HIS A 191 -0.70 3.91 -6.48
CA HIS A 191 -1.53 3.37 -5.42
C HIS A 191 -2.97 3.89 -5.56
N VAL A 192 -3.92 3.00 -5.34
CA VAL A 192 -5.35 3.29 -5.27
C VAL A 192 -5.94 2.58 -4.05
N LEU A 193 -6.85 3.25 -3.35
CA LEU A 193 -7.48 2.71 -2.15
C LEU A 193 -8.89 3.27 -1.98
N PHE A 194 -9.87 2.42 -1.73
CA PHE A 194 -11.22 2.86 -1.38
C PHE A 194 -11.29 3.27 0.09
N SER A 195 -12.17 4.21 0.39
CA SER A 195 -12.61 4.46 1.78
C SER A 195 -13.29 3.22 2.36
N LYS A 196 -13.33 3.11 3.68
CA LYS A 196 -13.93 1.93 4.37
C LYS A 196 -15.43 1.75 4.06
N ASP A 197 -16.13 2.84 3.78
CA ASP A 197 -17.54 2.85 3.36
C ASP A 197 -17.75 2.64 1.84
N GLY A 198 -16.65 2.61 1.07
CA GLY A 198 -16.66 2.43 -0.39
C GLY A 198 -17.17 3.63 -1.18
N ASN A 199 -17.45 4.78 -0.54
CA ASN A 199 -17.98 5.96 -1.20
C ASN A 199 -16.92 6.84 -1.86
N TYR A 200 -15.68 6.76 -1.39
CA TYR A 200 -14.57 7.54 -1.89
C TYR A 200 -13.44 6.63 -2.37
N LEU A 201 -12.71 7.12 -3.37
CA LEU A 201 -11.50 6.49 -3.88
C LEU A 201 -10.35 7.49 -3.72
N TYR A 202 -9.24 7.02 -3.16
CA TYR A 202 -7.99 7.76 -3.04
C TYR A 202 -7.00 7.26 -4.07
N THR A 203 -6.36 8.20 -4.79
CA THR A 203 -5.37 7.88 -5.83
C THR A 203 -4.11 8.66 -5.61
N GLY A 204 -2.96 8.01 -5.71
CA GLY A 204 -1.65 8.65 -5.59
C GLY A 204 -0.72 8.20 -6.71
N GLY A 205 0.06 9.14 -7.23
CA GLY A 205 1.01 8.92 -8.32
C GLY A 205 2.46 9.14 -7.88
N ARG A 206 3.40 8.70 -8.70
CA ARG A 206 4.81 9.05 -8.58
C ARG A 206 5.07 10.41 -9.23
N LYS A 207 6.01 11.20 -8.72
CA LYS A 207 6.27 12.56 -9.19
C LYS A 207 5.00 13.42 -9.19
N ASP A 208 4.14 13.20 -8.22
CA ASP A 208 2.89 13.93 -8.06
C ASP A 208 2.69 14.18 -6.56
N PRO A 209 2.67 15.47 -6.14
CA PRO A 209 2.61 15.81 -4.72
C PRO A 209 1.21 15.63 -4.10
N PHE A 210 0.25 15.09 -4.86
CA PHE A 210 -1.11 15.00 -4.35
C PHE A 210 -1.66 13.57 -4.36
N ILE A 211 -2.29 13.22 -3.24
CA ILE A 211 -3.28 12.15 -3.18
C ILE A 211 -4.63 12.79 -3.47
N MET A 212 -5.34 12.32 -4.48
CA MET A 212 -6.65 12.83 -4.88
C MET A 212 -7.76 11.99 -4.28
N CYS A 213 -8.78 12.65 -3.74
CA CYS A 213 -10.00 12.02 -3.26
C CYS A 213 -11.11 12.21 -4.31
N TRP A 214 -11.76 11.11 -4.67
CA TRP A 214 -12.86 11.06 -5.64
C TRP A 214 -14.12 10.49 -4.98
N ASP A 215 -15.27 11.12 -5.18
CA ASP A 215 -16.57 10.53 -4.82
C ASP A 215 -16.99 9.57 -5.94
N VAL A 216 -16.99 8.25 -5.67
CA VAL A 216 -17.32 7.24 -6.69
C VAL A 216 -18.79 7.26 -7.13
N ARG A 217 -19.64 7.93 -6.38
CA ARG A 217 -21.07 8.13 -6.71
C ARG A 217 -21.25 9.30 -7.68
N LYS A 218 -20.27 10.23 -7.74
CA LYS A 218 -20.27 11.44 -8.56
C LYS A 218 -18.85 11.68 -9.08
N THR A 219 -18.39 10.88 -10.00
CA THR A 219 -17.00 10.84 -10.50
C THR A 219 -16.61 12.01 -11.41
N VAL A 220 -17.27 13.15 -11.30
CA VAL A 220 -17.05 14.31 -12.20
C VAL A 220 -15.80 15.08 -11.81
N ASP A 221 -15.58 15.29 -10.49
CA ASP A 221 -14.50 16.14 -9.98
C ASP A 221 -13.81 15.55 -8.77
N VAL A 222 -12.57 16.00 -8.53
CA VAL A 222 -11.82 15.75 -7.31
C VAL A 222 -12.48 16.47 -6.14
N VAL A 223 -12.80 15.74 -5.07
CA VAL A 223 -13.42 16.33 -3.87
C VAL A 223 -12.42 17.21 -3.13
N TYR A 224 -11.22 16.69 -2.89
CA TYR A 224 -10.09 17.41 -2.31
C TYR A 224 -8.77 16.71 -2.67
N LYS A 225 -7.66 17.39 -2.40
CA LYS A 225 -6.30 16.90 -2.60
C LYS A 225 -5.54 16.97 -1.30
N LEU A 226 -4.85 15.88 -0.95
CA LEU A 226 -3.96 15.80 0.21
C LEU A 226 -2.53 15.91 -0.30
N TYR A 227 -1.79 16.88 0.23
CA TYR A 227 -0.40 17.08 -0.15
C TYR A 227 0.49 16.00 0.47
N ARG A 228 1.50 15.55 -0.26
CA ARG A 228 2.64 14.78 0.25
C ARG A 228 3.89 15.18 -0.51
N SER A 229 5.04 15.18 0.17
CA SER A 229 6.31 15.40 -0.50
C SER A 229 6.65 14.19 -1.38
N SER A 230 6.46 14.31 -2.69
CA SER A 230 6.73 13.21 -3.65
C SER A 230 6.97 13.69 -5.08
N GLU A 231 7.17 14.98 -5.28
CA GLU A 231 7.31 15.61 -6.60
C GLU A 231 8.58 15.18 -7.35
N ASP A 232 9.66 14.88 -6.63
CA ASP A 232 10.95 14.54 -7.23
C ASP A 232 11.22 13.03 -7.27
N THR A 233 10.45 12.24 -6.50
CA THR A 233 10.69 10.81 -6.41
C THR A 233 9.88 9.99 -7.42
N ASN A 234 10.54 8.99 -7.99
CA ASN A 234 9.91 8.00 -8.86
C ASN A 234 9.41 6.76 -8.09
N GLN A 235 9.59 6.75 -6.77
CA GLN A 235 9.19 5.63 -5.93
C GLN A 235 7.67 5.51 -5.85
N ARG A 236 7.21 4.30 -5.54
CA ARG A 236 5.86 4.07 -5.06
C ARG A 236 5.83 4.50 -3.60
N ILE A 237 4.98 5.44 -3.24
CA ILE A 237 4.72 5.82 -1.87
C ILE A 237 3.30 5.37 -1.54
N TYR A 238 3.20 4.48 -0.56
CA TYR A 238 1.93 3.94 -0.09
C TYR A 238 1.30 4.86 0.95
N PHE A 239 -0.01 4.85 0.98
CA PHE A 239 -0.84 5.48 2.00
C PHE A 239 -1.92 4.50 2.45
N ASP A 240 -2.44 4.67 3.64
CA ASP A 240 -3.46 3.79 4.19
C ASP A 240 -4.50 4.60 4.95
N VAL A 241 -5.70 4.04 5.05
CA VAL A 241 -6.83 4.58 5.80
C VAL A 241 -7.02 3.75 7.05
N GLU A 242 -7.03 4.42 8.19
CA GLU A 242 -7.22 3.75 9.49
C GLU A 242 -8.51 2.91 9.53
N PRO A 243 -8.62 1.93 10.43
CA PRO A 243 -9.77 1.03 10.51
C PRO A 243 -11.11 1.72 10.69
N LEU A 244 -11.16 2.87 11.38
CA LEU A 244 -12.39 3.66 11.57
C LEU A 244 -12.73 4.53 10.36
N GLY A 245 -11.84 4.66 9.38
CA GLY A 245 -12.08 5.41 8.15
C GLY A 245 -12.02 6.93 8.29
N ARG A 246 -11.51 7.46 9.42
CA ARG A 246 -11.44 8.90 9.68
C ARG A 246 -10.14 9.53 9.22
N HIS A 247 -9.02 8.82 9.34
CA HIS A 247 -7.70 9.35 9.04
C HIS A 247 -7.02 8.59 7.91
N LEU A 248 -6.22 9.32 7.13
CA LEU A 248 -5.31 8.76 6.14
C LEU A 248 -3.88 9.11 6.55
N GLY A 249 -3.01 8.09 6.54
CA GLY A 249 -1.59 8.25 6.75
C GLY A 249 -0.80 7.99 5.47
N THR A 250 0.22 8.81 5.20
CA THR A 250 1.10 8.65 4.04
C THR A 250 2.53 9.02 4.38
N GLY A 251 3.49 8.33 3.78
CA GLY A 251 4.88 8.75 3.80
C GLY A 251 5.18 9.86 2.79
N GLY A 252 6.40 10.35 2.79
CA GLY A 252 6.93 11.36 1.89
C GLY A 252 8.42 11.19 1.61
N GLN A 253 8.94 11.87 0.58
CA GLN A 253 10.37 11.88 0.26
C GLN A 253 11.20 12.68 1.28
N ASP A 254 10.53 13.51 2.08
CA ASP A 254 11.09 14.30 3.19
C ASP A 254 11.35 13.48 4.46
N GLY A 255 11.01 12.17 4.45
CA GLY A 255 11.14 11.29 5.61
C GLY A 255 10.02 11.45 6.64
N LEU A 256 9.02 12.28 6.35
CA LEU A 256 7.87 12.48 7.22
C LEU A 256 6.75 11.48 6.92
N VAL A 257 6.01 11.12 7.97
CA VAL A 257 4.67 10.57 7.85
C VAL A 257 3.69 11.72 8.10
N HIS A 258 2.73 11.88 7.19
CA HIS A 258 1.66 12.87 7.27
C HIS A 258 0.34 12.19 7.57
N ILE A 259 -0.45 12.77 8.49
CA ILE A 259 -1.78 12.30 8.86
C ILE A 259 -2.82 13.36 8.50
N TYR A 260 -3.87 12.94 7.84
CA TYR A 260 -4.98 13.79 7.35
C TYR A 260 -6.31 13.33 7.92
N ASP A 261 -7.18 14.28 8.23
CA ASP A 261 -8.61 14.04 8.51
C ASP A 261 -9.34 13.90 7.16
N LEU A 262 -9.99 12.78 6.93
CA LEU A 262 -10.69 12.49 5.69
C LEU A 262 -12.06 13.15 5.58
N GLN A 263 -12.62 13.60 6.71
CA GLN A 263 -13.89 14.33 6.70
C GLN A 263 -13.69 15.76 6.17
N THR A 264 -12.58 16.38 6.54
CA THR A 264 -12.29 17.79 6.19
C THR A 264 -11.28 17.91 5.06
N GLY A 265 -10.50 16.87 4.77
CA GLY A 265 -9.35 16.93 3.86
C GLY A 265 -8.17 17.73 4.41
N GLN A 266 -8.15 18.03 5.73
CA GLN A 266 -7.13 18.87 6.35
C GLN A 266 -5.98 18.01 6.92
N TRP A 267 -4.77 18.57 6.84
CA TRP A 267 -3.62 18.02 7.56
C TRP A 267 -3.81 18.19 9.07
N ILE A 268 -3.58 17.11 9.82
CA ILE A 268 -3.70 17.11 11.28
C ILE A 268 -2.33 17.19 11.93
N SER A 269 -1.46 16.26 11.55
CA SER A 269 -0.14 16.13 12.17
C SER A 269 0.84 15.43 11.23
N GLY A 270 2.11 15.49 11.57
CA GLY A 270 3.18 14.74 10.92
C GLY A 270 4.33 14.52 11.88
N PHE A 271 5.08 13.47 11.65
CA PHE A 271 6.26 13.15 12.45
C PHE A 271 7.38 12.62 11.58
N GLN A 272 8.64 12.87 12.01
CA GLN A 272 9.82 12.37 11.33
C GLN A 272 9.94 10.86 11.58
N ALA A 273 9.76 10.06 10.53
CA ALA A 273 9.83 8.61 10.62
C ALA A 273 11.19 8.05 10.21
N ALA A 274 11.88 8.72 9.29
CA ALA A 274 13.19 8.30 8.79
C ALA A 274 14.00 9.51 8.29
N SER A 275 15.29 9.32 8.06
CA SER A 275 16.14 10.31 7.40
C SER A 275 16.05 10.27 5.88
N ASP A 276 15.43 9.23 5.32
CA ASP A 276 15.22 8.99 3.90
C ASP A 276 13.73 8.90 3.57
N THR A 277 13.39 8.76 2.29
CA THR A 277 12.01 8.62 1.80
C THR A 277 11.26 7.54 2.57
N VAL A 278 10.13 7.91 3.17
CA VAL A 278 9.17 6.96 3.71
C VAL A 278 8.26 6.51 2.56
N ASN A 279 8.49 5.31 2.07
CA ASN A 279 7.81 4.74 0.91
C ASN A 279 6.64 3.81 1.26
N GLY A 280 6.58 3.31 2.50
CA GLY A 280 5.49 2.49 2.99
C GLY A 280 4.89 3.04 4.27
N PHE A 281 3.57 2.97 4.37
CA PHE A 281 2.83 3.28 5.58
C PHE A 281 1.56 2.42 5.63
N SER A 282 1.27 1.84 6.80
CA SER A 282 0.05 1.07 7.03
C SER A 282 -0.37 1.12 8.48
N PHE A 283 -1.67 1.28 8.73
CA PHE A 283 -2.26 1.17 10.05
C PHE A 283 -2.49 -0.28 10.44
N HIS A 284 -2.31 -0.58 11.72
CA HIS A 284 -2.70 -1.88 12.24
C HIS A 284 -4.24 -1.99 12.27
N PRO A 285 -4.82 -3.14 11.81
CA PRO A 285 -6.27 -3.24 11.64
C PRO A 285 -7.08 -3.20 12.95
N PHE A 286 -6.45 -3.41 14.11
CA PHE A 286 -7.16 -3.52 15.40
C PHE A 286 -6.50 -2.76 16.57
N LEU A 287 -5.24 -2.43 16.47
CA LEU A 287 -4.48 -1.77 17.53
C LEU A 287 -4.17 -0.33 17.13
N PRO A 288 -3.99 0.58 18.10
CA PRO A 288 -3.56 1.94 17.83
C PRO A 288 -2.07 2.00 17.49
N MET A 289 -1.73 1.38 16.38
CA MET A 289 -0.37 1.24 15.88
C MET A 289 -0.33 1.45 14.36
N ALA A 290 0.83 1.81 13.86
CA ALA A 290 1.13 1.80 12.43
C ALA A 290 2.55 1.32 12.19
N ALA A 291 2.81 0.91 10.96
CA ALA A 291 4.15 0.59 10.47
C ALA A 291 4.53 1.56 9.35
N SER A 292 5.79 1.95 9.31
CA SER A 292 6.37 2.67 8.17
C SER A 292 7.61 1.96 7.67
N SER A 293 7.86 2.05 6.36
CA SER A 293 9.13 1.62 5.75
C SER A 293 9.80 2.79 5.05
N SER A 294 11.11 2.84 5.12
CA SER A 294 11.90 3.90 4.50
C SER A 294 13.05 3.35 3.68
N GLY A 295 13.54 4.18 2.77
CA GLY A 295 14.71 3.92 1.96
C GLY A 295 14.46 4.09 0.47
N HIS A 296 15.54 4.07 -0.30
CA HIS A 296 15.47 4.07 -1.74
C HIS A 296 16.57 3.18 -2.34
N ARG A 297 16.34 2.76 -3.58
CA ARG A 297 17.31 1.99 -4.32
C ARG A 297 18.50 2.89 -4.69
N ARG A 298 19.68 2.52 -4.24
CA ARG A 298 20.93 3.20 -4.57
C ARG A 298 21.69 2.34 -5.57
N PHE A 299 22.30 2.99 -6.54
CA PHE A 299 23.22 2.36 -7.47
C PHE A 299 24.61 2.76 -7.06
N GLU A 300 25.54 1.81 -7.00
CA GLU A 300 26.94 2.12 -6.88
C GLU A 300 27.37 2.88 -8.15
N VAL A 301 27.87 4.08 -7.97
CA VAL A 301 28.55 4.80 -9.06
C VAL A 301 29.90 4.12 -9.23
N PRO A 302 30.33 3.71 -10.45
CA PRO A 302 31.69 3.21 -10.64
C PRO A 302 32.68 4.24 -10.10
N GLU A 303 33.53 3.83 -9.19
CA GLU A 303 34.49 4.68 -8.48
C GLU A 303 35.41 5.39 -9.46
N ASP A 304 35.31 6.72 -9.51
CA ASP A 304 36.52 7.54 -9.64
C ASP A 304 37.10 7.63 -8.20
N ASP A 305 38.32 7.13 -8.03
CA ASP A 305 39.07 7.02 -6.79
C ASP A 305 38.90 8.26 -5.91
N ASP A 306 38.33 8.20 -4.74
CA ASP A 306 38.51 9.06 -3.56
C ASP A 306 37.24 9.51 -2.79
N ALA A 307 36.08 8.95 -2.99
CA ALA A 307 34.91 9.26 -2.14
C ALA A 307 34.41 8.02 -1.42
N GLU A 308 34.70 7.88 -0.12
CA GLU A 308 34.03 6.95 0.78
C GLU A 308 32.54 7.29 0.89
N TYR A 309 31.70 6.66 0.09
CA TYR A 309 30.26 6.69 0.28
C TYR A 309 29.85 5.73 1.39
N HIS A 310 29.84 6.21 2.61
CA HIS A 310 29.26 5.50 3.73
C HIS A 310 27.73 5.51 3.60
N LEU A 311 27.13 4.38 3.19
CA LEU A 311 25.70 4.12 3.38
C LEU A 311 25.45 4.17 4.90
N ARG A 312 24.73 5.20 5.36
CA ARG A 312 24.31 5.26 6.77
C ARG A 312 23.31 4.15 7.01
N GLY A 313 23.50 3.37 8.08
CA GLY A 313 22.74 2.19 8.39
C GLY A 313 21.23 2.41 8.66
N ASP A 314 20.80 3.66 8.79
CA ASP A 314 19.42 4.04 9.13
C ASP A 314 18.55 4.34 7.90
N GLU A 315 19.09 4.18 6.68
CA GLU A 315 18.42 4.61 5.46
C GLU A 315 17.41 3.61 4.89
N ASN A 316 17.48 2.32 5.28
CA ASN A 316 16.52 1.29 4.89
C ASN A 316 15.99 0.62 6.16
N CYS A 317 14.88 1.08 6.67
CA CYS A 317 14.33 0.58 7.92
C CYS A 317 12.81 0.37 7.85
N VAL A 318 12.33 -0.46 8.77
CA VAL A 318 10.91 -0.60 9.09
C VAL A 318 10.74 -0.17 10.55
N SER A 319 9.83 0.74 10.80
CA SER A 319 9.52 1.25 12.14
C SER A 319 8.07 0.99 12.48
N ILE A 320 7.82 0.63 13.75
CA ILE A 320 6.47 0.44 14.29
C ILE A 320 6.20 1.56 15.29
N TRP A 321 5.04 2.20 15.12
CA TRP A 321 4.61 3.37 15.86
C TRP A 321 3.40 3.02 16.71
N GLY A 322 3.41 3.39 17.99
CA GLY A 322 2.25 3.34 18.87
C GLY A 322 1.60 4.71 18.96
N PHE A 323 0.28 4.77 18.89
CA PHE A 323 -0.47 6.00 19.12
C PHE A 323 -1.07 5.94 20.54
N ALA A 324 -0.80 6.97 21.35
CA ALA A 324 -1.47 7.13 22.63
C ALA A 324 -2.73 7.98 22.44
N TYR A 325 -3.84 7.52 22.98
CA TYR A 325 -5.01 8.38 23.15
C TYR A 325 -4.84 9.10 24.50
N ASP A 326 -4.82 10.43 24.48
CA ASP A 326 -5.01 11.18 25.72
C ASP A 326 -6.41 10.87 26.23
N SER A 327 -6.51 9.98 27.22
CA SER A 327 -7.71 9.90 28.05
C SER A 327 -7.81 11.24 28.80
N ALA A 328 -8.71 12.09 28.34
CA ALA A 328 -9.04 13.30 29.08
C ALA A 328 -9.33 12.88 30.54
N THR A 329 -8.38 13.16 31.41
CA THR A 329 -8.57 13.01 32.84
C THR A 329 -9.67 13.99 33.23
N ASN A 330 -10.88 13.47 33.44
CA ASN A 330 -11.91 14.16 34.20
C ASN A 330 -11.37 14.32 35.62
N SER A 331 -10.57 15.34 35.82
CA SER A 331 -10.39 15.91 37.17
C SER A 331 -11.68 16.67 37.49
N THR A 332 -12.61 15.98 38.14
CA THR A 332 -13.67 16.62 38.89
C THR A 332 -13.01 17.31 40.06
N ASP A 333 -12.59 18.54 39.86
CA ASP A 333 -12.36 19.45 40.98
C ASP A 333 -13.51 20.46 40.96
N GLY A 334 -14.30 20.41 42.03
CA GLY A 334 -15.44 21.29 42.22
C GLY A 334 -14.98 22.71 42.50
N GLY A 335 -15.47 23.68 41.71
CA GLY A 335 -15.23 25.11 41.90
C GLY A 335 -16.05 25.93 40.89
N ASP A 336 -17.18 26.34 41.38
CA ASP A 336 -18.12 27.40 40.99
C ASP A 336 -17.61 28.48 40.00
N GLY A 337 -18.41 28.75 38.97
CA GLY A 337 -18.62 30.08 38.38
C GLY A 337 -17.95 30.42 37.04
N GLY A 338 -18.75 30.55 35.97
CA GLY A 338 -18.45 31.41 34.86
C GLY A 338 -18.59 30.73 33.45
N ALA A 339 -19.68 31.06 32.78
CA ALA A 339 -19.93 30.70 31.39
C ALA A 339 -18.90 31.33 30.45
N ASP A 340 -18.35 30.53 29.56
CA ASP A 340 -18.03 30.96 28.20
C ASP A 340 -17.99 29.72 27.28
N LEU A 341 -18.84 29.79 26.27
CA LEU A 341 -18.95 28.89 25.14
C LEU A 341 -17.82 29.21 24.17
N ASP A 342 -16.92 28.29 23.96
CA ASP A 342 -16.24 28.06 22.65
C ASP A 342 -15.07 27.10 22.89
N GLY A 343 -15.13 25.94 22.23
CA GLY A 343 -14.01 25.00 22.28
C GLY A 343 -14.34 23.66 21.62
N ALA A 344 -14.26 23.62 20.30
CA ALA A 344 -14.20 22.36 19.59
C ALA A 344 -12.99 21.55 20.09
N SER A 345 -13.24 20.46 20.78
CA SER A 345 -12.22 19.53 21.24
C SER A 345 -11.69 18.71 20.07
N GLY A 346 -10.61 19.18 19.46
CA GLY A 346 -9.81 18.37 18.55
C GLY A 346 -8.99 17.37 19.38
N GLU A 347 -9.20 16.09 19.17
CA GLU A 347 -8.35 15.03 19.73
C GLU A 347 -6.93 15.21 19.18
N LYS A 348 -5.97 15.47 20.05
CA LYS A 348 -4.56 15.60 19.68
C LYS A 348 -3.87 14.25 19.81
N TRP A 349 -3.31 13.80 18.71
CA TRP A 349 -2.42 12.66 18.69
C TRP A 349 -1.03 13.07 19.22
N GLN A 350 -0.57 12.44 20.31
CA GLN A 350 0.80 12.66 20.81
C GLN A 350 1.66 11.43 20.57
N GLN A 351 2.88 11.68 20.16
CA GLN A 351 3.91 10.69 19.98
C GLN A 351 4.57 10.44 21.35
N ASN A 352 4.52 9.19 21.83
CA ASN A 352 5.40 8.77 22.91
C ASN A 352 6.72 8.27 22.30
N SER A 353 7.77 9.01 22.55
CA SER A 353 9.17 8.68 22.21
C SER A 353 9.79 7.73 23.23
#